data_f40d003c9e2c3e009b3d3cf1079a9296
#
_entry.id   f40d003c9e2c3e009b3d3cf1079a9296
#
_cell.length_a   1.000
_cell.length_b   1.000
_cell.length_c   1.000
_cell.angle_alpha   90.00
_cell.angle_beta   90.00
_cell.angle_gamma   90.00
#
_symmetry.space_group_name_H-M   'P 1'
#
loop_
_entity.id
_entity.type
_entity.pdbx_description
1 polymer ?
#
loop_
_entity_poly.entity_id
_entity_poly.type
_entity_poly.pdbx_seq_one_letter_code
_entity_poly.pdbx_strand_id
1 'polypeptide(L)'
;KTGEVICSISTMAYDPQAPPEITEDNESEYEGVYLDNVLSSTFTPGSIFKIVTSAAAIENIPDLYDRTWVCNGSENIGGSEVTCTETHGTLTYKEAMAHSCNIVFAKLAVELGSDTMTKTAEKIGINSSFDVDGIKTAKGSYDVSDANENQLGWSGVGQYNDKVNPMQMAIICGAIANGGKATNPTLIKDESILSALGINYKSSGQELFSSDTATKLDDVMRYTVSDYYGDNLFGGLTVCAKTGTGEVGDDKNPN
;
A
#
# COMPACT_ATOMS: atom_id res chain seq x y z
N LYS A 1 -9.96 13.66 7.05
CA LYS A 1 -10.80 13.57 8.27
C LYS A 1 -12.29 13.47 7.94
N THR A 2 -12.74 13.98 6.78
CA THR A 2 -14.14 13.92 6.33
C THR A 2 -14.46 12.67 5.52
N GLY A 3 -13.47 12.05 4.91
CA GLY A 3 -13.65 10.94 3.97
C GLY A 3 -14.01 11.37 2.55
N GLU A 4 -14.23 12.65 2.29
CA GLU A 4 -14.50 13.13 0.92
C GLU A 4 -13.37 12.76 -0.02
N VAL A 5 -13.70 12.06 -1.10
CA VAL A 5 -12.80 11.79 -2.22
C VAL A 5 -12.81 13.02 -3.11
N ILE A 6 -11.71 13.78 -3.10
CA ILE A 6 -11.59 15.04 -3.86
C ILE A 6 -11.29 14.75 -5.33
N CYS A 7 -10.58 13.66 -5.61
CA CYS A 7 -10.19 13.27 -6.96
C CYS A 7 -10.08 11.76 -7.04
N SER A 8 -10.69 11.17 -8.05
CA SER A 8 -10.53 9.77 -8.45
C SER A 8 -10.46 9.73 -9.97
N ILE A 9 -9.32 9.30 -10.51
CA ILE A 9 -9.09 9.27 -11.95
C ILE A 9 -8.60 7.88 -12.32
N SER A 10 -9.27 7.28 -13.31
CA SER A 10 -8.84 6.05 -13.95
C SER A 10 -8.53 6.35 -15.40
N THR A 11 -7.42 5.83 -15.92
CA THR A 11 -7.10 5.94 -17.35
C THR A 11 -7.99 5.02 -18.15
N MET A 12 -8.21 5.34 -19.42
CA MET A 12 -9.25 4.81 -20.28
C MET A 12 -10.64 5.23 -19.76
N ALA A 13 -10.84 6.55 -19.63
CA ALA A 13 -12.15 7.11 -19.29
C ALA A 13 -13.05 7.21 -20.53
N TYR A 14 -14.35 7.14 -20.33
CA TYR A 14 -15.36 7.36 -21.36
C TYR A 14 -16.42 8.36 -20.89
N ASP A 15 -17.18 8.92 -21.83
CA ASP A 15 -18.35 9.74 -21.51
C ASP A 15 -19.53 8.83 -21.13
N PRO A 16 -20.04 8.88 -19.89
CA PRO A 16 -21.17 8.05 -19.48
C PRO A 16 -22.46 8.34 -20.26
N GLN A 17 -22.58 9.52 -20.90
CA GLN A 17 -23.73 9.87 -21.74
C GLN A 17 -23.59 9.32 -23.18
N ALA A 18 -22.38 8.93 -23.55
CA ALA A 18 -22.07 8.37 -24.85
C ALA A 18 -21.04 7.22 -24.72
N PRO A 19 -21.44 6.11 -24.04
CA PRO A 19 -20.51 5.00 -23.83
C PRO A 19 -20.08 4.40 -25.17
N PRO A 20 -18.80 4.03 -25.33
CA PRO A 20 -18.31 3.44 -26.57
C PRO A 20 -18.99 2.09 -26.84
N GLU A 21 -19.34 1.85 -28.10
CA GLU A 21 -19.76 0.52 -28.54
C GLU A 21 -18.50 -0.33 -28.77
N ILE A 22 -18.34 -1.39 -27.98
CA ILE A 22 -17.21 -2.30 -28.07
C ILE A 22 -17.56 -3.43 -29.00
N THR A 23 -16.74 -3.63 -30.02
CA THR A 23 -16.85 -4.67 -31.05
C THR A 23 -15.57 -5.50 -31.09
N GLU A 24 -15.57 -6.64 -31.74
CA GLU A 24 -14.37 -7.47 -31.94
C GLU A 24 -13.20 -6.71 -32.57
N ASP A 25 -13.51 -5.70 -33.43
CA ASP A 25 -12.50 -4.91 -34.14
C ASP A 25 -11.80 -3.85 -33.26
N ASN A 26 -12.46 -3.39 -32.18
CA ASN A 26 -11.94 -2.33 -31.32
C ASN A 26 -11.77 -2.74 -29.84
N GLU A 27 -12.00 -3.99 -29.49
CA GLU A 27 -11.92 -4.50 -28.11
C GLU A 27 -10.59 -4.18 -27.45
N SER A 28 -9.47 -4.32 -28.17
CA SER A 28 -8.14 -4.03 -27.64
C SER A 28 -7.90 -2.55 -27.33
N GLU A 29 -8.60 -1.65 -28.03
CA GLU A 29 -8.53 -0.18 -27.80
C GLU A 29 -9.30 0.22 -26.55
N TYR A 30 -10.37 -0.52 -26.21
CA TYR A 30 -11.25 -0.23 -25.09
C TYR A 30 -11.10 -1.22 -23.92
N GLU A 31 -10.03 -2.02 -23.90
CA GLU A 31 -9.78 -2.96 -22.82
C GLU A 31 -9.78 -2.25 -21.46
N GLY A 32 -10.67 -2.67 -20.55
CA GLY A 32 -10.81 -2.08 -19.22
C GLY A 32 -11.48 -0.70 -19.17
N VAL A 33 -12.03 -0.16 -20.26
CA VAL A 33 -12.65 1.18 -20.31
C VAL A 33 -13.78 1.36 -19.29
N TYR A 34 -14.51 0.30 -18.95
CA TYR A 34 -15.59 0.32 -17.94
C TYR A 34 -15.11 -0.01 -16.53
N LEU A 35 -13.80 -0.23 -16.35
CA LEU A 35 -13.24 -0.59 -15.05
C LEU A 35 -12.69 0.64 -14.35
N ASP A 36 -13.26 0.99 -13.19
CA ASP A 36 -12.65 1.96 -12.29
C ASP A 36 -11.49 1.29 -11.55
N ASN A 37 -10.27 1.59 -11.97
CA ASN A 37 -9.07 1.01 -11.40
C ASN A 37 -8.85 1.38 -9.93
N VAL A 38 -9.41 2.50 -9.46
CA VAL A 38 -9.28 2.92 -8.06
C VAL A 38 -10.14 2.06 -7.15
N LEU A 39 -11.35 1.72 -7.58
CA LEU A 39 -12.30 0.94 -6.77
C LEU A 39 -12.23 -0.56 -7.08
N SER A 40 -12.11 -0.92 -8.36
CA SER A 40 -12.40 -2.28 -8.84
C SER A 40 -11.18 -3.11 -9.20
N SER A 41 -9.97 -2.54 -9.20
CA SER A 41 -8.74 -3.28 -9.53
C SER A 41 -7.86 -3.52 -8.31
N THR A 42 -6.96 -4.51 -8.45
CA THR A 42 -5.88 -4.77 -7.51
C THR A 42 -4.55 -4.85 -8.24
N PHE A 43 -3.50 -4.39 -7.58
CA PHE A 43 -2.16 -4.31 -8.14
C PHE A 43 -1.14 -4.93 -7.20
N THR A 44 -0.03 -5.41 -7.73
CA THR A 44 1.15 -5.77 -6.93
C THR A 44 1.70 -4.49 -6.28
N PRO A 45 1.74 -4.41 -4.93
CA PRO A 45 2.07 -3.17 -4.25
C PRO A 45 3.54 -2.77 -4.38
N GLY A 46 4.43 -3.74 -4.53
CA GLY A 46 5.86 -3.48 -4.41
C GLY A 46 6.18 -2.74 -3.12
N SER A 47 7.14 -1.86 -3.18
CA SER A 47 7.69 -1.18 -1.98
C SER A 47 6.72 -0.32 -1.18
N ILE A 48 5.50 -0.03 -1.64
CA ILE A 48 4.50 0.61 -0.76
C ILE A 48 4.01 -0.35 0.33
N PHE A 49 4.11 -1.67 0.12
CA PHE A 49 3.77 -2.67 1.15
C PHE A 49 4.71 -2.61 2.37
N LYS A 50 5.90 -2.01 2.24
CA LYS A 50 6.82 -1.77 3.35
C LYS A 50 6.19 -0.91 4.47
N ILE A 51 5.12 -0.18 4.19
CA ILE A 51 4.30 0.50 5.22
C ILE A 51 3.64 -0.55 6.13
N VAL A 52 3.11 -1.64 5.57
CA VAL A 52 2.50 -2.74 6.33
C VAL A 52 3.55 -3.47 7.16
N THR A 53 4.67 -3.81 6.55
CA THR A 53 5.81 -4.45 7.25
C THR A 53 6.38 -3.54 8.34
N SER A 54 6.44 -2.22 8.09
CA SER A 54 6.83 -1.23 9.10
C SER A 54 5.86 -1.21 10.29
N ALA A 55 4.55 -1.25 10.04
CA ALA A 55 3.57 -1.31 11.12
C ALA A 55 3.77 -2.55 11.99
N ALA A 56 3.96 -3.72 11.36
CA ALA A 56 4.26 -4.96 12.07
C ALA A 56 5.56 -4.86 12.88
N ALA A 57 6.63 -4.31 12.28
CA ALA A 57 7.93 -4.18 12.95
C ALA A 57 7.87 -3.20 14.13
N ILE A 58 7.22 -2.05 13.98
CA ILE A 58 7.05 -1.05 15.04
C ILE A 58 6.30 -1.62 16.23
N GLU A 59 5.28 -2.46 16.00
CA GLU A 59 4.47 -3.04 17.07
C GLU A 59 5.13 -4.25 17.75
N ASN A 60 6.07 -4.95 17.09
CA ASN A 60 6.58 -6.24 17.57
C ASN A 60 8.10 -6.32 17.79
N ILE A 61 8.89 -5.34 17.35
CA ILE A 61 10.35 -5.32 17.49
C ILE A 61 10.74 -4.13 18.40
N PRO A 62 10.96 -4.33 19.70
CA PRO A 62 11.16 -3.23 20.65
C PRO A 62 12.41 -2.37 20.36
N ASP A 63 13.48 -2.97 19.86
CA ASP A 63 14.76 -2.33 19.57
C ASP A 63 14.95 -1.96 18.08
N LEU A 64 13.85 -1.91 17.31
CA LEU A 64 13.84 -1.63 15.86
C LEU A 64 14.67 -0.39 15.49
N TYR A 65 14.55 0.67 16.26
CA TYR A 65 15.19 1.96 16.00
C TYR A 65 16.67 2.01 16.42
N ASP A 66 17.12 1.04 17.24
CA ASP A 66 18.50 0.95 17.73
C ASP A 66 19.36 0.04 16.83
N ARG A 67 18.73 -0.67 15.89
CA ARG A 67 19.40 -1.63 15.01
C ARG A 67 19.96 -1.00 13.75
N THR A 68 20.97 -1.67 13.22
CA THR A 68 21.51 -1.42 11.88
C THR A 68 21.59 -2.71 11.08
N TRP A 69 21.49 -2.59 9.78
CA TRP A 69 21.63 -3.69 8.81
C TRP A 69 22.64 -3.33 7.74
N VAL A 70 23.26 -4.34 7.14
CA VAL A 70 24.14 -4.14 5.98
C VAL A 70 23.42 -4.63 4.74
N CYS A 71 23.38 -3.81 3.70
CA CYS A 71 22.86 -4.15 2.38
C CYS A 71 24.00 -4.13 1.35
N ASN A 72 24.37 -5.30 0.84
CA ASN A 72 25.40 -5.48 -0.18
C ASN A 72 24.83 -5.61 -1.62
N GLY A 73 23.56 -5.18 -1.83
CA GLY A 73 22.87 -5.30 -3.11
C GLY A 73 22.10 -6.61 -3.28
N SER A 74 22.55 -7.69 -2.67
CA SER A 74 21.81 -8.96 -2.58
C SER A 74 22.19 -9.73 -1.32
N GLU A 75 21.29 -10.62 -0.87
CA GLU A 75 21.54 -11.51 0.26
C GLU A 75 20.73 -12.80 0.12
N ASN A 76 21.33 -13.93 0.52
CA ASN A 76 20.59 -15.19 0.58
C ASN A 76 19.70 -15.21 1.83
N ILE A 77 18.40 -15.30 1.65
CA ILE A 77 17.38 -15.37 2.71
C ILE A 77 16.53 -16.60 2.43
N GLY A 78 16.46 -17.52 3.38
CA GLY A 78 15.68 -18.76 3.23
C GLY A 78 16.13 -19.66 2.07
N GLY A 79 17.42 -19.64 1.73
CA GLY A 79 18.00 -20.51 0.70
C GLY A 79 17.94 -19.96 -0.73
N SER A 80 17.36 -18.78 -0.94
CA SER A 80 17.31 -18.11 -2.24
C SER A 80 17.69 -16.63 -2.12
N GLU A 81 18.12 -16.03 -3.23
CA GLU A 81 18.58 -14.65 -3.25
C GLU A 81 17.40 -13.66 -3.16
N VAL A 82 17.57 -12.66 -2.30
CA VAL A 82 16.77 -11.42 -2.30
C VAL A 82 17.65 -10.31 -2.83
N THR A 83 17.23 -9.66 -3.89
CA THR A 83 17.97 -8.58 -4.55
C THR A 83 17.46 -7.21 -4.11
N CYS A 84 18.34 -6.23 -4.10
CA CYS A 84 18.03 -4.83 -3.86
C CYS A 84 18.38 -4.01 -5.10
N THR A 85 17.80 -2.82 -5.21
CA THR A 85 18.03 -1.93 -6.35
C THR A 85 19.47 -1.45 -6.45
N GLU A 86 20.14 -1.35 -5.30
CA GLU A 86 21.55 -0.93 -5.20
C GLU A 86 22.19 -1.42 -3.89
N THR A 87 23.50 -1.22 -3.75
CA THR A 87 24.24 -1.49 -2.53
C THR A 87 24.14 -0.27 -1.61
N HIS A 88 23.34 -0.39 -0.54
CA HIS A 88 23.10 0.72 0.38
C HIS A 88 24.15 0.82 1.52
N GLY A 89 24.94 -0.21 1.76
CA GLY A 89 25.85 -0.26 2.91
C GLY A 89 25.10 -0.45 4.23
N THR A 90 25.60 0.17 5.29
CA THR A 90 25.00 0.09 6.63
C THR A 90 23.85 1.09 6.75
N LEU A 91 22.68 0.60 7.14
CA LEU A 91 21.43 1.36 7.24
C LEU A 91 20.79 1.18 8.63
N THR A 92 20.30 2.26 9.20
CA THR A 92 19.26 2.24 10.24
C THR A 92 17.90 1.89 9.65
N TYR A 93 16.91 1.61 10.49
CA TYR A 93 15.54 1.35 10.02
C TYR A 93 14.97 2.51 9.19
N LYS A 94 15.15 3.77 9.64
CA LYS A 94 14.67 4.96 8.91
C LYS A 94 15.33 5.10 7.53
N GLU A 95 16.63 4.90 7.46
CA GLU A 95 17.36 4.92 6.18
C GLU A 95 16.94 3.75 5.28
N ALA A 96 16.70 2.56 5.84
CA ALA A 96 16.19 1.43 5.07
C ALA A 96 14.81 1.70 4.43
N MET A 97 13.92 2.42 5.14
CA MET A 97 12.64 2.86 4.59
C MET A 97 12.83 3.93 3.52
N ALA A 98 13.68 4.93 3.76
CA ALA A 98 13.98 6.01 2.84
C ALA A 98 14.57 5.51 1.51
N HIS A 99 15.58 4.63 1.59
CA HIS A 99 16.20 3.98 0.44
C HIS A 99 15.39 2.81 -0.12
N SER A 100 14.26 2.49 0.49
CA SER A 100 13.43 1.36 0.04
C SER A 100 14.18 0.02 -0.01
N CYS A 101 15.07 -0.25 0.95
CA CYS A 101 15.96 -1.41 0.96
C CYS A 101 15.20 -2.74 1.06
N ASN A 102 15.25 -3.57 0.01
CA ASN A 102 14.56 -4.86 0.00
C ASN A 102 15.15 -5.83 1.03
N ILE A 103 16.48 -5.82 1.21
CA ILE A 103 17.17 -6.74 2.14
C ILE A 103 16.69 -6.54 3.57
N VAL A 104 16.63 -5.29 4.03
CA VAL A 104 16.17 -4.98 5.40
C VAL A 104 14.73 -5.39 5.59
N PHE A 105 13.84 -5.06 4.65
CA PHE A 105 12.42 -5.38 4.78
C PHE A 105 12.11 -6.87 4.64
N ALA A 106 12.86 -7.60 3.83
CA ALA A 106 12.76 -9.05 3.78
C ALA A 106 13.20 -9.70 5.11
N LYS A 107 14.31 -9.24 5.71
CA LYS A 107 14.76 -9.70 7.02
C LYS A 107 13.73 -9.40 8.12
N LEU A 108 13.16 -8.20 8.12
CA LEU A 108 12.10 -7.84 9.07
C LEU A 108 10.88 -8.75 8.95
N ALA A 109 10.44 -9.05 7.72
CA ALA A 109 9.30 -9.94 7.51
C ALA A 109 9.59 -11.37 7.99
N VAL A 110 10.78 -11.89 7.72
CA VAL A 110 11.19 -13.23 8.20
C VAL A 110 11.28 -13.26 9.72
N GLU A 111 11.86 -12.23 10.36
CA GLU A 111 11.94 -12.12 11.83
C GLU A 111 10.56 -12.05 12.48
N LEU A 112 9.63 -11.29 11.89
CA LEU A 112 8.26 -11.16 12.36
C LEU A 112 7.46 -12.48 12.22
N GLY A 113 7.78 -13.25 11.21
CA GLY A 113 7.10 -14.50 10.90
C GLY A 113 5.75 -14.32 10.21
N SER A 114 5.28 -15.40 9.57
CA SER A 114 4.04 -15.41 8.78
C SER A 114 2.80 -15.02 9.60
N ASP A 115 2.71 -15.48 10.83
CA ASP A 115 1.56 -15.20 11.73
C ASP A 115 1.42 -13.71 12.05
N THR A 116 2.53 -13.04 12.39
CA THR A 116 2.52 -11.60 12.72
C THR A 116 2.20 -10.76 11.49
N MET A 117 2.83 -11.09 10.37
CA MET A 117 2.60 -10.41 9.10
C MET A 117 1.14 -10.56 8.64
N THR A 118 0.58 -11.75 8.70
CA THR A 118 -0.83 -12.03 8.36
C THR A 118 -1.79 -11.25 9.26
N LYS A 119 -1.61 -11.32 10.59
CA LYS A 119 -2.45 -10.58 11.54
C LYS A 119 -2.40 -9.07 11.31
N THR A 120 -1.22 -8.53 10.98
CA THR A 120 -1.07 -7.10 10.69
C THR A 120 -1.78 -6.74 9.38
N ALA A 121 -1.60 -7.51 8.31
CA ALA A 121 -2.28 -7.29 7.04
C ALA A 121 -3.82 -7.36 7.18
N GLU A 122 -4.34 -8.32 7.95
CA GLU A 122 -5.76 -8.44 8.25
C GLU A 122 -6.29 -7.26 9.08
N LYS A 123 -5.59 -6.87 10.14
CA LYS A 123 -5.94 -5.72 10.99
C LYS A 123 -6.04 -4.42 10.19
N ILE A 124 -5.12 -4.21 9.27
CA ILE A 124 -5.07 -3.02 8.39
C ILE A 124 -6.13 -3.10 7.28
N GLY A 125 -6.69 -4.29 7.03
CA GLY A 125 -7.74 -4.51 6.07
C GLY A 125 -7.25 -4.87 4.65
N ILE A 126 -5.99 -5.33 4.48
CA ILE A 126 -5.47 -5.77 3.17
C ILE A 126 -6.39 -6.84 2.57
N ASN A 127 -6.78 -7.82 3.37
CA ASN A 127 -7.67 -8.91 2.96
C ASN A 127 -9.17 -8.54 3.02
N SER A 128 -9.53 -7.26 2.91
CA SER A 128 -10.91 -6.78 3.03
C SER A 128 -11.31 -5.89 1.87
N SER A 129 -12.63 -5.80 1.64
CA SER A 129 -13.22 -4.77 0.77
C SER A 129 -13.72 -3.62 1.63
N PHE A 130 -13.62 -2.41 1.13
CA PHE A 130 -14.21 -1.22 1.74
C PHE A 130 -15.49 -0.85 1.01
N ASP A 131 -16.40 -0.21 1.71
CA ASP A 131 -17.62 0.33 1.13
C ASP A 131 -17.45 1.82 0.86
N VAL A 132 -17.72 2.22 -0.37
CA VAL A 132 -17.67 3.62 -0.83
C VAL A 132 -19.04 3.96 -1.39
N ASP A 133 -19.91 4.51 -0.54
CA ASP A 133 -21.28 4.88 -0.90
C ASP A 133 -22.09 3.74 -1.54
N GLY A 134 -21.95 2.52 -0.99
CA GLY A 134 -22.63 1.32 -1.48
C GLY A 134 -21.86 0.56 -2.56
N ILE A 135 -20.74 1.09 -3.06
CA ILE A 135 -19.85 0.42 -3.99
C ILE A 135 -18.74 -0.28 -3.19
N LYS A 136 -18.62 -1.58 -3.35
CA LYS A 136 -17.54 -2.33 -2.70
C LYS A 136 -16.27 -2.29 -3.54
N THR A 137 -15.15 -1.93 -2.89
CA THR A 137 -13.83 -2.00 -3.54
C THR A 137 -13.45 -3.45 -3.84
N ALA A 138 -12.57 -3.64 -4.82
CA ALA A 138 -11.86 -4.90 -4.97
C ALA A 138 -11.13 -5.24 -3.67
N LYS A 139 -11.12 -6.52 -3.35
CA LYS A 139 -10.44 -7.06 -2.17
C LYS A 139 -8.97 -7.30 -2.52
N GLY A 140 -8.04 -6.75 -1.75
CA GLY A 140 -6.65 -7.12 -1.81
C GLY A 140 -6.41 -8.56 -1.32
N SER A 141 -5.18 -9.03 -1.40
CA SER A 141 -4.79 -10.33 -0.87
C SER A 141 -3.39 -10.28 -0.27
N TYR A 142 -3.26 -10.88 0.89
CA TYR A 142 -2.01 -11.21 1.54
C TYR A 142 -2.16 -12.61 2.13
N ASP A 143 -1.43 -13.57 1.58
CA ASP A 143 -1.45 -14.96 2.03
C ASP A 143 -0.04 -15.54 1.98
N VAL A 144 0.50 -15.81 3.15
CA VAL A 144 1.83 -16.39 3.37
C VAL A 144 1.77 -17.70 4.15
N SER A 145 0.60 -18.35 4.20
CA SER A 145 0.39 -19.60 4.94
C SER A 145 1.31 -20.72 4.50
N ASP A 146 1.58 -20.81 3.20
CA ASP A 146 2.45 -21.83 2.58
C ASP A 146 3.81 -21.25 2.12
N ALA A 147 4.13 -19.98 2.51
CA ALA A 147 5.34 -19.31 2.08
C ALA A 147 6.57 -19.88 2.81
N ASN A 148 7.63 -20.18 2.08
CA ASN A 148 8.94 -20.39 2.67
C ASN A 148 9.56 -19.06 3.12
N GLU A 149 10.71 -19.09 3.81
CA GLU A 149 11.36 -17.88 4.32
C GLU A 149 11.69 -16.84 3.22
N ASN A 150 12.11 -17.28 2.05
CA ASN A 150 12.41 -16.38 0.93
C ASN A 150 11.12 -15.70 0.43
N GLN A 151 10.06 -16.47 0.24
CA GLN A 151 8.75 -15.97 -0.17
C GLN A 151 8.15 -15.03 0.88
N LEU A 152 8.29 -15.37 2.17
CA LEU A 152 7.89 -14.48 3.27
C LEU A 152 8.71 -13.17 3.25
N GLY A 153 10.00 -13.24 2.98
CA GLY A 153 10.85 -12.07 2.78
C GLY A 153 10.33 -11.19 1.64
N TRP A 154 10.05 -11.77 0.47
CA TRP A 154 9.52 -11.05 -0.67
C TRP A 154 8.12 -10.47 -0.42
N SER A 155 7.27 -11.17 0.34
CA SER A 155 5.96 -10.62 0.74
C SER A 155 6.11 -9.37 1.62
N GLY A 156 7.13 -9.31 2.49
CA GLY A 156 7.43 -8.11 3.27
C GLY A 156 7.88 -6.92 2.43
N VAL A 157 8.35 -7.18 1.21
CA VAL A 157 8.69 -6.16 0.20
C VAL A 157 7.50 -5.78 -0.68
N GLY A 158 6.46 -6.63 -0.72
CA GLY A 158 5.28 -6.44 -1.55
C GLY A 158 5.38 -7.09 -2.94
N GLN A 159 6.13 -8.20 -3.05
CA GLN A 159 6.48 -8.81 -4.35
C GLN A 159 6.16 -10.30 -4.47
N TYR A 160 5.58 -10.95 -3.49
CA TYR A 160 5.23 -12.36 -3.59
C TYR A 160 3.90 -12.56 -4.34
N ASN A 161 2.81 -12.77 -3.62
CA ASN A 161 1.46 -12.88 -4.18
C ASN A 161 0.54 -11.75 -3.68
N ASP A 162 1.17 -10.69 -3.18
CA ASP A 162 0.49 -9.57 -2.55
C ASP A 162 -0.28 -8.76 -3.58
N LYS A 163 -1.51 -8.41 -3.26
CA LYS A 163 -2.35 -7.51 -4.05
C LYS A 163 -3.01 -6.49 -3.16
N VAL A 164 -3.01 -5.24 -3.59
CA VAL A 164 -3.68 -4.15 -2.90
C VAL A 164 -4.57 -3.39 -3.85
N ASN A 165 -5.65 -2.81 -3.32
CA ASN A 165 -6.51 -1.90 -4.06
C ASN A 165 -6.08 -0.45 -3.82
N PRO A 166 -6.07 0.46 -4.82
CA PRO A 166 -5.65 1.84 -4.64
C PRO A 166 -6.45 2.62 -3.59
N MET A 167 -7.77 2.46 -3.53
CA MET A 167 -8.59 3.10 -2.50
C MET A 167 -8.24 2.59 -1.10
N GLN A 168 -7.96 1.30 -0.96
CA GLN A 168 -7.49 0.71 0.30
C GLN A 168 -6.19 1.37 0.78
N MET A 169 -5.22 1.56 -0.12
CA MET A 169 -3.96 2.24 0.22
C MET A 169 -4.18 3.70 0.59
N ALA A 170 -5.12 4.40 -0.07
CA ALA A 170 -5.50 5.76 0.30
C ALA A 170 -6.12 5.81 1.72
N ILE A 171 -6.97 4.85 2.09
CA ILE A 171 -7.53 4.73 3.44
C ILE A 171 -6.44 4.48 4.48
N ILE A 172 -5.47 3.61 4.18
CA ILE A 172 -4.33 3.30 5.06
C ILE A 172 -3.48 4.57 5.29
N CYS A 173 -3.11 5.29 4.24
CA CYS A 173 -2.39 6.56 4.36
C CYS A 173 -3.20 7.60 5.15
N GLY A 174 -4.50 7.69 4.89
CA GLY A 174 -5.41 8.54 5.64
C GLY A 174 -5.48 8.19 7.13
N ALA A 175 -5.45 6.90 7.47
CA ALA A 175 -5.43 6.45 8.86
C ALA A 175 -4.12 6.82 9.57
N ILE A 176 -2.97 6.69 8.90
CA ILE A 176 -1.67 7.14 9.44
C ILE A 176 -1.75 8.64 9.79
N ALA A 177 -2.17 9.47 8.84
CA ALA A 177 -2.31 10.91 9.02
C ALA A 177 -3.42 11.32 10.04
N ASN A 178 -4.29 10.40 10.43
CA ASN A 178 -5.39 10.62 11.36
C ASN A 178 -5.21 9.87 12.70
N GLY A 179 -3.96 9.64 13.11
CA GLY A 179 -3.62 9.05 14.40
C GLY A 179 -4.07 7.59 14.53
N GLY A 180 -4.06 6.84 13.44
CA GLY A 180 -4.36 5.42 13.36
C GLY A 180 -5.80 5.08 13.01
N LYS A 181 -6.69 6.06 12.93
CA LYS A 181 -8.12 5.84 12.66
C LYS A 181 -8.44 6.06 11.19
N ALA A 182 -8.94 5.03 10.53
CA ALA A 182 -9.45 5.15 9.18
C ALA A 182 -10.65 6.13 9.13
N THR A 183 -10.83 6.73 7.97
CA THR A 183 -12.04 7.47 7.63
C THR A 183 -12.68 6.76 6.44
N ASN A 184 -13.98 6.48 6.53
CA ASN A 184 -14.68 5.86 5.41
C ASN A 184 -14.72 6.84 4.24
N PRO A 185 -14.36 6.40 3.02
CA PRO A 185 -14.41 7.27 1.86
C PRO A 185 -15.86 7.53 1.43
N THR A 186 -16.10 8.70 0.84
CA THR A 186 -17.36 9.05 0.18
C THR A 186 -17.07 9.83 -1.10
N LEU A 187 -17.78 9.50 -2.17
CA LEU A 187 -17.81 10.21 -3.45
C LEU A 187 -18.90 11.28 -3.47
N ILE A 188 -19.88 11.17 -2.57
CA ILE A 188 -21.06 12.02 -2.49
C ILE A 188 -20.96 12.88 -1.24
N LYS A 189 -20.80 14.18 -1.43
CA LYS A 189 -20.69 15.16 -0.35
C LYS A 189 -22.02 15.47 0.32
N ASP A 190 -23.12 15.40 -0.43
CA ASP A 190 -24.44 15.78 0.06
C ASP A 190 -25.10 14.60 0.77
N GLU A 191 -25.22 14.71 2.10
CA GLU A 191 -25.84 13.68 2.94
C GLU A 191 -27.32 13.45 2.60
N SER A 192 -28.01 14.43 2.02
CA SER A 192 -29.42 14.28 1.60
C SER A 192 -29.50 13.32 0.40
N ILE A 193 -28.56 13.36 -0.50
CA ILE A 193 -28.46 12.43 -1.63
C ILE A 193 -28.14 11.03 -1.13
N LEU A 194 -27.17 10.88 -0.23
CA LEU A 194 -26.85 9.58 0.39
C LEU A 194 -28.08 8.98 1.07
N SER A 195 -28.80 9.78 1.84
CA SER A 195 -30.02 9.35 2.51
C SER A 195 -31.12 8.94 1.51
N ALA A 196 -31.27 9.68 0.41
CA ALA A 196 -32.26 9.35 -0.63
C ALA A 196 -31.89 8.03 -1.36
N LEU A 197 -30.62 7.71 -1.44
CA LEU A 197 -30.11 6.43 -1.97
C LEU A 197 -30.17 5.29 -0.95
N GLY A 198 -30.60 5.55 0.29
CA GLY A 198 -30.63 4.57 1.37
C GLY A 198 -29.24 4.27 1.96
N ILE A 199 -28.26 5.11 1.70
CA ILE A 199 -26.88 4.96 2.19
C ILE A 199 -26.76 5.66 3.54
N ASN A 200 -26.46 4.88 4.58
CA ASN A 200 -26.20 5.42 5.91
C ASN A 200 -24.70 5.65 6.09
N TYR A 201 -24.22 6.76 5.55
CA TYR A 201 -22.81 7.11 5.62
C TYR A 201 -22.38 7.47 7.04
N LYS A 202 -21.24 6.95 7.43
CA LYS A 202 -20.53 7.33 8.67
C LYS A 202 -19.06 7.56 8.34
N SER A 203 -18.56 8.76 8.57
CA SER A 203 -17.18 9.13 8.30
C SER A 203 -16.16 8.36 9.16
N SER A 204 -16.52 7.97 10.39
CA SER A 204 -15.63 7.23 11.30
C SER A 204 -15.51 5.78 10.86
N GLY A 205 -14.30 5.39 10.46
CA GLY A 205 -13.90 4.01 10.20
C GLY A 205 -13.29 3.34 11.44
N GLN A 206 -12.74 2.16 11.23
CA GLN A 206 -12.08 1.38 12.27
C GLN A 206 -10.67 1.94 12.61
N GLU A 207 -10.15 1.58 13.76
CA GLU A 207 -8.75 1.80 14.12
C GLU A 207 -7.88 0.75 13.41
N LEU A 208 -6.99 1.21 12.50
CA LEU A 208 -6.04 0.35 11.79
C LEU A 208 -4.72 0.24 12.55
N PHE A 209 -4.31 1.33 13.20
CA PHE A 209 -3.07 1.44 13.95
C PHE A 209 -3.33 2.05 15.33
N SER A 210 -2.49 1.73 16.31
CA SER A 210 -2.43 2.56 17.51
C SER A 210 -1.96 3.98 17.17
N SER A 211 -2.28 4.96 18.01
CA SER A 211 -1.80 6.33 17.79
C SER A 211 -0.27 6.42 17.79
N ASP A 212 0.40 5.60 18.60
CA ASP A 212 1.87 5.49 18.64
C ASP A 212 2.43 4.93 17.34
N THR A 213 1.85 3.82 16.84
CA THR A 213 2.25 3.23 15.56
C THR A 213 2.05 4.19 14.41
N ALA A 214 0.90 4.88 14.36
CA ALA A 214 0.61 5.87 13.33
C ALA A 214 1.61 7.04 13.35
N THR A 215 1.95 7.55 14.54
CA THR A 215 2.95 8.63 14.70
C THR A 215 4.33 8.18 14.23
N LYS A 216 4.74 6.96 14.54
CA LYS A 216 6.03 6.41 14.10
C LYS A 216 6.08 6.15 12.60
N LEU A 217 4.96 5.70 11.98
CA LEU A 217 4.85 5.57 10.54
C LEU A 217 4.93 6.93 9.83
N ASP A 218 4.21 7.93 10.35
CA ASP A 218 4.27 9.30 9.84
C ASP A 218 5.69 9.85 9.88
N ASP A 219 6.40 9.68 11.01
CA ASP A 219 7.77 10.11 11.21
C ASP A 219 8.76 9.45 10.23
N VAL A 220 8.66 8.14 10.01
CA VAL A 220 9.55 7.44 9.07
C VAL A 220 9.24 7.78 7.61
N MET A 221 7.97 8.00 7.27
CA MET A 221 7.57 8.46 5.94
C MET A 221 7.96 9.93 5.72
N ARG A 222 7.93 10.75 6.76
CA ARG A 222 8.43 12.13 6.74
C ARG A 222 9.95 12.16 6.53
N TYR A 223 10.69 11.32 7.25
CA TYR A 223 12.13 11.14 7.08
C TYR A 223 12.48 10.76 5.63
N THR A 224 11.70 9.85 5.03
CA THR A 224 11.89 9.46 3.63
C THR A 224 11.85 10.66 2.68
N VAL A 225 10.96 11.62 2.91
CA VAL A 225 10.86 12.81 2.06
C VAL A 225 11.95 13.83 2.40
N SER A 226 12.16 14.16 3.67
CA SER A 226 13.11 15.21 4.08
C SER A 226 14.56 14.87 3.75
N ASP A 227 14.93 13.59 3.94
CA ASP A 227 16.33 13.17 3.84
C ASP A 227 16.69 12.53 2.49
N TYR A 228 15.72 11.94 1.78
CA TYR A 228 16.01 11.23 0.55
C TYR A 228 15.45 11.90 -0.70
N TYR A 229 14.14 12.21 -0.74
CA TYR A 229 13.56 12.83 -1.96
C TYR A 229 13.81 14.34 -2.03
N GLY A 230 13.79 15.03 -0.90
CA GLY A 230 13.93 16.47 -0.78
C GLY A 230 12.60 17.23 -0.79
N ASP A 231 12.41 18.09 0.22
CA ASP A 231 11.20 18.91 0.38
C ASP A 231 10.96 19.91 -0.76
N ASN A 232 12.01 20.29 -1.45
CA ASN A 232 11.94 21.22 -2.58
C ASN A 232 11.09 20.70 -3.77
N LEU A 233 10.87 19.41 -3.84
CA LEU A 233 10.02 18.79 -4.88
C LEU A 233 8.51 19.02 -4.64
N PHE A 234 8.11 19.45 -3.44
CA PHE A 234 6.71 19.47 -3.01
C PHE A 234 6.14 20.87 -2.75
N GLY A 235 6.74 21.92 -3.33
CA GLY A 235 6.17 23.27 -3.34
C GLY A 235 5.87 23.87 -1.97
N GLY A 236 6.64 23.53 -0.94
CA GLY A 236 6.48 24.01 0.44
C GLY A 236 5.48 23.21 1.27
N LEU A 237 4.96 22.10 0.76
CA LEU A 237 4.15 21.17 1.53
C LEU A 237 5.05 20.27 2.40
N THR A 238 4.59 19.98 3.62
CA THR A 238 5.20 18.94 4.47
C THR A 238 4.62 17.59 4.09
N VAL A 239 5.34 16.83 3.25
CA VAL A 239 4.88 15.56 2.71
C VAL A 239 5.49 14.39 3.46
N CYS A 240 4.66 13.38 3.76
CA CYS A 240 5.07 12.06 4.24
C CYS A 240 4.73 11.06 3.12
N ALA A 241 5.72 10.31 2.63
CA ALA A 241 5.50 9.45 1.47
C ALA A 241 6.37 8.18 1.48
N LYS A 242 5.92 7.20 0.72
CA LYS A 242 6.68 6.03 0.30
C LYS A 242 6.39 5.74 -1.17
N THR A 243 7.42 5.66 -1.98
CA THR A 243 7.31 5.23 -3.38
C THR A 243 7.24 3.71 -3.49
N GLY A 244 6.70 3.22 -4.59
CA GLY A 244 6.67 1.81 -4.92
C GLY A 244 6.87 1.56 -6.40
N THR A 245 7.53 0.45 -6.71
CA THR A 245 7.60 -0.17 -8.02
C THR A 245 7.19 -1.61 -7.81
N GLY A 246 6.11 -2.04 -8.44
CA GLY A 246 5.69 -3.44 -8.47
C GLY A 246 6.20 -4.10 -9.74
N GLU A 247 6.89 -5.22 -9.61
CA GLU A 247 7.25 -6.05 -10.76
C GLU A 247 6.08 -6.98 -11.07
N VAL A 248 5.61 -6.97 -12.31
CA VAL A 248 4.52 -7.81 -12.79
C VAL A 248 4.97 -8.54 -14.04
N GLY A 249 4.74 -9.85 -14.08
CA GLY A 249 5.19 -10.70 -15.17
C GLY A 249 6.67 -11.10 -15.07
N ASP A 250 7.10 -11.90 -16.01
CA ASP A 250 8.50 -12.19 -16.28
C ASP A 250 9.01 -11.28 -17.41
N ASP A 251 10.33 -11.21 -17.57
CA ASP A 251 10.96 -10.41 -18.63
C ASP A 251 10.50 -10.77 -20.06
N LYS A 252 9.78 -11.90 -20.20
CA LYS A 252 9.31 -12.41 -21.49
C LYS A 252 7.86 -12.05 -21.80
N ASN A 253 7.11 -11.60 -20.82
CA ASN A 253 5.73 -11.15 -20.95
C ASN A 253 5.43 -9.99 -20.01
N PRO A 254 6.06 -8.83 -20.20
CA PRO A 254 5.72 -7.62 -19.45
C PRO A 254 4.32 -7.18 -19.88
N ASN A 255 3.37 -7.17 -18.95
CA ASN A 255 2.06 -6.56 -19.16
C ASN A 255 2.14 -5.05 -18.97
#